data_dcc0a78fba57eb4002761fc101b4c7aa
#
_entry.id   dcc0a78fba57eb4002761fc101b4c7aa
#
_cell.length_a   1.000
_cell.length_b   1.000
_cell.length_c   1.000
_cell.angle_alpha   90.00
_cell.angle_beta   90.00
_cell.angle_gamma   90.00
#
_symmetry.space_group_name_H-M   'P 1'
#
loop_
_entity.id
_entity.type
_entity.pdbx_description
1 polymer ?
#
loop_
_entity_poly.entity_id
_entity_poly.type
_entity_poly.pdbx_seq_one_letter_code
_entity_poly.pdbx_strand_id
1 'polypeptide(L)'
;MTSERLQKLMAAAGLGSRRACEELIRAGRVSVNGKPISLGEKADPRHDDIRVDGRPLAAAEQTMYLALHKPRGVVSSLEPQGDRQTVRDLVPGAARLFPVGRLDLESEGLILMTNDGELALRLTHPRYGCEKEYRVLLSRRPDEQQLEIWRRGVVLEGGLRTAPALVRVESPAGRGAWVRVVMGEGRKREIREIAMRLGLSVVRLQRIRIGSLLLGSLRPGQSRELTAAEARQLLASTHATQSPKLSRRPLVRAARPRVRQRQRE
;
A
#
# COMPACT_ATOMS: atom_id res chain seq x y z
N MET A 1 -24.50 18.73 -4.30
CA MET A 1 -24.95 17.87 -3.20
C MET A 1 -24.07 16.62 -3.18
N THR A 2 -23.24 16.46 -2.16
CA THR A 2 -22.29 15.33 -2.06
C THR A 2 -22.84 14.27 -1.11
N SER A 3 -23.89 13.56 -1.59
CA SER A 3 -24.44 12.42 -0.85
C SER A 3 -23.48 11.23 -0.91
N GLU A 4 -23.06 10.72 0.25
CA GLU A 4 -22.15 9.59 0.40
C GLU A 4 -22.86 8.38 1.01
N ARG A 5 -22.33 7.16 0.76
CA ARG A 5 -22.86 5.94 1.38
C ARG A 5 -22.71 6.00 2.89
N LEU A 6 -23.78 5.66 3.63
CA LEU A 6 -23.81 5.75 5.08
C LEU A 6 -22.72 4.97 5.79
N GLN A 7 -22.42 3.72 5.36
CA GLN A 7 -21.31 2.98 5.93
C GLN A 7 -19.94 3.64 5.74
N LYS A 8 -19.78 4.52 4.71
CA LYS A 8 -18.57 5.31 4.54
C LYS A 8 -18.51 6.45 5.55
N LEU A 9 -19.60 7.19 5.74
CA LEU A 9 -19.70 8.27 6.73
C LEU A 9 -19.49 7.75 8.15
N MET A 10 -20.15 6.65 8.50
CA MET A 10 -20.02 6.00 9.81
C MET A 10 -18.58 5.52 10.08
N ALA A 11 -17.93 4.92 9.09
CA ALA A 11 -16.54 4.51 9.21
C ALA A 11 -15.59 5.71 9.36
N ALA A 12 -15.84 6.82 8.65
CA ALA A 12 -15.08 8.06 8.80
C ALA A 12 -15.27 8.72 10.16
N ALA A 13 -16.47 8.59 10.75
CA ALA A 13 -16.78 9.01 12.12
C ALA A 13 -16.27 8.02 13.20
N GLY A 14 -15.60 6.95 12.76
CA GLY A 14 -14.91 6.03 13.64
C GLY A 14 -15.75 4.94 14.30
N LEU A 15 -16.92 4.62 13.78
CA LEU A 15 -17.77 3.55 14.33
C LEU A 15 -17.29 2.13 13.96
N GLY A 16 -16.21 2.00 13.21
CA GLY A 16 -15.64 0.71 12.84
C GLY A 16 -15.27 0.60 11.35
N SER A 17 -15.03 -0.62 10.88
CA SER A 17 -14.83 -0.87 9.45
C SER A 17 -16.14 -0.65 8.68
N ARG A 18 -16.08 -0.40 7.36
CA ARG A 18 -17.28 -0.27 6.53
C ARG A 18 -18.20 -1.47 6.64
N ARG A 19 -17.64 -2.69 6.77
CA ARG A 19 -18.42 -3.92 6.98
C ARG A 19 -19.10 -3.93 8.35
N ALA A 20 -18.40 -3.55 9.41
CA ALA A 20 -18.99 -3.40 10.74
C ALA A 20 -20.14 -2.37 10.73
N CYS A 21 -19.99 -1.27 10.01
CA CYS A 21 -21.05 -0.27 9.83
C CYS A 21 -22.23 -0.84 9.04
N GLU A 22 -22.00 -1.69 8.04
CA GLU A 22 -23.06 -2.40 7.31
C GLU A 22 -23.86 -3.34 8.22
N GLU A 23 -23.20 -3.99 9.20
CA GLU A 23 -23.93 -4.80 10.20
C GLU A 23 -24.82 -3.95 11.12
N LEU A 24 -24.35 -2.75 11.51
CA LEU A 24 -25.19 -1.82 12.28
C LEU A 24 -26.42 -1.38 11.49
N ILE A 25 -26.26 -1.14 10.18
CA ILE A 25 -27.38 -0.81 9.30
C ILE A 25 -28.36 -1.99 9.18
N ARG A 26 -27.86 -3.22 8.96
CA ARG A 26 -28.71 -4.42 8.90
C ARG A 26 -29.47 -4.69 10.20
N ALA A 27 -28.88 -4.35 11.33
CA ALA A 27 -29.49 -4.48 12.64
C ALA A 27 -30.54 -3.38 12.94
N GLY A 28 -30.85 -2.48 11.97
CA GLY A 28 -31.82 -1.40 12.15
C GLY A 28 -31.41 -0.32 13.15
N ARG A 29 -30.11 -0.24 13.48
CA ARG A 29 -29.56 0.67 14.50
C ARG A 29 -29.25 2.07 13.97
N VAL A 30 -29.46 2.31 12.66
CA VAL A 30 -29.11 3.56 11.96
C VAL A 30 -30.34 4.21 11.38
N SER A 31 -30.49 5.50 11.60
CA SER A 31 -31.58 6.31 11.04
C SER A 31 -31.05 7.59 10.40
N VAL A 32 -31.79 8.07 9.40
CA VAL A 32 -31.56 9.36 8.74
C VAL A 32 -32.86 10.15 8.77
N ASN A 33 -32.83 11.37 9.29
CA ASN A 33 -33.99 12.24 9.44
C ASN A 33 -35.15 11.52 10.15
N GLY A 34 -34.83 10.74 11.21
CA GLY A 34 -35.81 9.98 12.00
C GLY A 34 -36.33 8.69 11.37
N LYS A 35 -35.91 8.32 10.15
CA LYS A 35 -36.36 7.09 9.46
C LYS A 35 -35.23 6.03 9.49
N PRO A 36 -35.51 4.78 9.85
CA PRO A 36 -34.60 3.67 9.66
C PRO A 36 -34.15 3.54 8.21
N ILE A 37 -32.92 3.17 7.98
CA ILE A 37 -32.33 3.08 6.64
C ILE A 37 -31.94 1.66 6.29
N SER A 38 -31.80 1.40 4.98
CA SER A 38 -31.37 0.14 4.40
C SER A 38 -29.95 0.21 3.85
N LEU A 39 -29.34 -0.97 3.58
CA LEU A 39 -28.03 -1.05 2.97
C LEU A 39 -28.00 -0.38 1.59
N GLY A 40 -26.95 0.41 1.35
CA GLY A 40 -26.74 1.09 0.08
C GLY A 40 -27.29 2.51 0.05
N GLU A 41 -28.05 2.93 1.04
CA GLU A 41 -28.52 4.30 1.16
C GLU A 41 -27.39 5.29 1.39
N LYS A 42 -27.65 6.53 1.02
CA LYS A 42 -26.71 7.65 1.07
C LYS A 42 -27.32 8.79 1.88
N ALA A 43 -26.44 9.59 2.49
CA ALA A 43 -26.84 10.83 3.15
C ALA A 43 -25.80 11.92 2.91
N ASP A 44 -26.22 13.17 3.09
CA ASP A 44 -25.33 14.32 3.12
C ASP A 44 -25.11 14.75 4.59
N PRO A 45 -23.93 14.55 5.18
CA PRO A 45 -23.70 14.80 6.59
C PRO A 45 -23.81 16.30 6.98
N ARG A 46 -24.01 17.20 6.00
CA ARG A 46 -24.21 18.64 6.24
C ARG A 46 -25.69 19.00 6.40
N HIS A 47 -26.58 18.18 5.86
CA HIS A 47 -28.01 18.49 5.78
C HIS A 47 -28.88 17.44 6.44
N ASP A 48 -28.39 16.18 6.56
CA ASP A 48 -29.17 15.08 7.11
C ASP A 48 -28.82 14.81 8.58
N ASP A 49 -29.82 14.62 9.43
CA ASP A 49 -29.64 14.15 10.80
C ASP A 49 -29.41 12.63 10.80
N ILE A 50 -28.15 12.24 10.85
CA ILE A 50 -27.72 10.84 10.86
C ILE A 50 -27.52 10.40 12.32
N ARG A 51 -28.21 9.33 12.71
CA ARG A 51 -28.11 8.77 14.07
C ARG A 51 -27.79 7.29 14.06
N VAL A 52 -26.98 6.90 15.06
CA VAL A 52 -26.67 5.50 15.36
C VAL A 52 -27.06 5.26 16.83
N ASP A 53 -27.90 4.27 17.08
CA ASP A 53 -28.48 4.01 18.40
C ASP A 53 -29.13 5.26 19.04
N GLY A 54 -29.80 6.07 18.24
CA GLY A 54 -30.42 7.30 18.66
C GLY A 54 -29.46 8.48 18.90
N ARG A 55 -28.14 8.25 18.84
CA ARG A 55 -27.11 9.31 19.04
C ARG A 55 -26.68 9.91 17.70
N PRO A 56 -26.52 11.24 17.59
CA PRO A 56 -26.01 11.87 16.39
C PRO A 56 -24.67 11.30 15.97
N LEU A 57 -24.46 11.14 14.66
CA LEU A 57 -23.17 10.72 14.10
C LEU A 57 -22.12 11.79 14.38
N ALA A 58 -21.00 11.39 14.99
CA ALA A 58 -19.88 12.29 15.25
C ALA A 58 -19.25 12.80 13.94
N ALA A 59 -18.59 13.94 14.00
CA ALA A 59 -17.80 14.45 12.88
C ALA A 59 -16.71 13.43 12.46
N ALA A 60 -16.33 13.47 11.20
CA ALA A 60 -15.23 12.62 10.70
C ALA A 60 -13.94 12.90 11.48
N GLU A 61 -13.21 11.84 11.78
CA GLU A 61 -11.91 11.95 12.44
C GLU A 61 -10.90 12.68 11.58
N GLN A 62 -9.96 13.35 12.24
CA GLN A 62 -8.83 13.97 11.54
C GLN A 62 -8.07 12.92 10.71
N THR A 63 -7.79 13.26 9.46
CA THR A 63 -7.07 12.39 8.55
C THR A 63 -5.62 12.22 8.99
N MET A 64 -5.16 10.98 9.09
CA MET A 64 -3.80 10.61 9.48
C MET A 64 -3.13 9.76 8.43
N TYR A 65 -1.83 9.94 8.28
CA TYR A 65 -0.98 9.17 7.36
C TYR A 65 0.30 8.75 8.06
N LEU A 66 0.53 7.44 8.18
CA LEU A 66 1.76 6.88 8.75
C LEU A 66 2.49 6.03 7.71
N ALA A 67 3.76 6.29 7.51
CA ALA A 67 4.66 5.38 6.82
C ALA A 67 5.16 4.34 7.83
N LEU A 68 4.96 3.06 7.54
CA LEU A 68 5.41 1.94 8.37
C LEU A 68 6.38 1.08 7.55
N HIS A 69 7.51 0.69 8.13
CA HIS A 69 8.35 -0.37 7.60
C HIS A 69 7.87 -1.71 8.16
N LYS A 70 6.99 -2.39 7.44
CA LYS A 70 6.55 -3.74 7.82
C LYS A 70 7.74 -4.71 7.76
N PRO A 71 8.11 -5.39 8.84
CA PRO A 71 9.12 -6.44 8.80
C PRO A 71 8.55 -7.74 8.20
N ARG A 72 9.42 -8.70 7.90
CA ARG A 72 9.02 -10.08 7.56
C ARG A 72 8.36 -10.73 8.76
N GLY A 73 7.47 -11.69 8.53
CA GLY A 73 6.77 -12.42 9.59
C GLY A 73 5.56 -11.69 10.17
N VAL A 74 5.30 -10.44 9.80
CA VAL A 74 4.15 -9.66 10.23
C VAL A 74 3.05 -9.68 9.17
N VAL A 75 1.80 -9.83 9.58
CA VAL A 75 0.64 -9.88 8.69
C VAL A 75 0.12 -8.48 8.39
N SER A 76 -0.21 -8.17 7.13
CA SER A 76 -0.86 -6.92 6.72
C SER A 76 -2.38 -6.95 7.01
N SER A 77 -2.76 -7.15 8.27
CA SER A 77 -4.14 -7.19 8.77
C SER A 77 -4.29 -6.29 10.00
N LEU A 78 -5.51 -5.85 10.27
CA LEU A 78 -5.90 -5.21 11.53
C LEU A 78 -6.47 -6.22 12.52
N GLU A 79 -6.98 -7.34 12.02
CA GLU A 79 -7.55 -8.40 12.82
C GLU A 79 -6.48 -9.44 13.17
N PRO A 80 -6.52 -10.01 14.38
CA PRO A 80 -5.64 -11.10 14.77
C PRO A 80 -5.70 -12.26 13.76
N GLN A 81 -4.55 -12.87 13.50
CA GLN A 81 -4.39 -14.00 12.60
C GLN A 81 -3.71 -15.15 13.35
N GLY A 82 -4.40 -15.73 14.32
CA GLY A 82 -3.80 -16.62 15.34
C GLY A 82 -2.77 -15.84 16.17
N ASP A 83 -1.65 -16.45 16.50
CA ASP A 83 -0.58 -15.84 17.32
C ASP A 83 0.37 -14.93 16.51
N ARG A 84 0.03 -14.62 15.24
CA ARG A 84 0.90 -13.82 14.38
C ARG A 84 0.75 -12.34 14.63
N GLN A 85 1.88 -11.66 14.78
CA GLN A 85 1.93 -10.21 14.85
C GLN A 85 1.35 -9.58 13.56
N THR A 86 0.57 -8.53 13.71
CA THR A 86 -0.06 -7.78 12.63
C THR A 86 0.53 -6.38 12.50
N VAL A 87 0.24 -5.69 11.42
CA VAL A 87 0.66 -4.27 11.25
C VAL A 87 0.00 -3.35 12.27
N ARG A 88 -1.13 -3.75 12.88
CA ARG A 88 -1.79 -3.02 13.97
C ARG A 88 -0.91 -2.96 15.21
N ASP A 89 -0.24 -4.06 15.53
CA ASP A 89 0.59 -4.18 16.74
C ASP A 89 1.86 -3.32 16.65
N LEU A 90 2.25 -2.91 15.44
CA LEU A 90 3.39 -2.03 15.17
C LEU A 90 3.06 -0.54 15.23
N VAL A 91 1.79 -0.17 15.34
CA VAL A 91 1.33 1.23 15.38
C VAL A 91 0.36 1.44 16.56
N PRO A 92 0.83 1.29 17.80
CA PRO A 92 -0.01 1.43 19.00
C PRO A 92 -0.59 2.85 19.07
N GLY A 93 -1.84 2.95 19.54
CA GLY A 93 -2.55 4.24 19.65
C GLY A 93 -3.18 4.75 18.36
N ALA A 94 -2.87 4.19 17.20
CA ALA A 94 -3.49 4.52 15.94
C ALA A 94 -4.78 3.71 15.72
N ALA A 95 -5.76 3.86 16.60
CA ALA A 95 -6.88 2.96 16.79
C ALA A 95 -7.72 2.69 15.51
N ARG A 96 -7.63 3.52 14.48
CA ARG A 96 -8.50 3.45 13.28
C ARG A 96 -7.78 3.54 11.95
N LEU A 97 -6.45 3.43 11.95
CA LEU A 97 -5.70 3.37 10.71
C LEU A 97 -5.75 1.96 10.13
N PHE A 98 -5.91 1.87 8.81
CA PHE A 98 -5.84 0.63 8.08
C PHE A 98 -4.70 0.66 7.04
N PRO A 99 -4.14 -0.51 6.68
CA PRO A 99 -3.06 -0.59 5.71
C PRO A 99 -3.58 -0.32 4.29
N VAL A 100 -2.86 0.51 3.55
CA VAL A 100 -3.10 0.80 2.14
C VAL A 100 -2.43 -0.29 1.28
N GLY A 101 -3.23 -1.23 0.83
CA GLY A 101 -2.75 -2.45 0.20
C GLY A 101 -2.10 -3.39 1.20
N ARG A 102 -1.42 -4.39 0.67
CA ARG A 102 -0.81 -5.45 1.48
C ARG A 102 0.61 -5.76 1.02
N LEU A 103 1.40 -6.28 1.94
CA LEU A 103 2.60 -7.04 1.70
C LEU A 103 2.39 -8.45 2.26
N ASP A 104 2.86 -9.46 1.54
CA ASP A 104 2.79 -10.84 2.04
C ASP A 104 3.60 -11.00 3.33
N LEU A 105 3.36 -12.09 4.06
CA LEU A 105 4.05 -12.42 5.31
C LEU A 105 5.59 -12.37 5.14
N GLU A 106 6.09 -12.96 4.04
CA GLU A 106 7.51 -13.04 3.71
C GLU A 106 8.07 -11.80 3.02
N SER A 107 7.25 -10.77 2.80
CA SER A 107 7.65 -9.50 2.19
C SER A 107 7.75 -8.41 3.24
N GLU A 108 8.63 -7.44 3.00
CA GLU A 108 8.90 -6.34 3.93
C GLU A 108 8.88 -4.98 3.23
N GLY A 109 9.04 -3.92 4.00
CA GLY A 109 9.20 -2.58 3.48
C GLY A 109 7.99 -1.69 3.70
N LEU A 110 7.89 -0.66 2.89
CA LEU A 110 6.94 0.43 3.05
C LEU A 110 5.49 -0.03 2.93
N ILE A 111 4.71 0.26 3.94
CA ILE A 111 3.25 0.21 3.92
C ILE A 111 2.73 1.54 4.47
N LEU A 112 1.74 2.13 3.82
CA LEU A 112 1.03 3.32 4.32
C LEU A 112 -0.12 2.85 5.20
N MET A 113 -0.26 3.45 6.37
CA MET A 113 -1.42 3.30 7.27
C MET A 113 -2.20 4.60 7.28
N THR A 114 -3.52 4.58 7.10
CA THR A 114 -4.36 5.79 7.08
C THR A 114 -5.81 5.47 7.43
N ASN A 115 -6.58 6.49 7.79
CA ASN A 115 -8.05 6.46 7.85
C ASN A 115 -8.71 7.11 6.60
N ASP A 116 -7.90 7.55 5.60
CA ASP A 116 -8.37 8.09 4.32
C ASP A 116 -8.66 6.96 3.31
N GLY A 117 -9.93 6.56 3.23
CA GLY A 117 -10.36 5.51 2.29
C GLY A 117 -10.32 5.93 0.82
N GLU A 118 -10.35 7.22 0.50
CA GLU A 118 -10.26 7.69 -0.88
C GLU A 118 -8.83 7.61 -1.39
N LEU A 119 -7.87 8.10 -0.61
CA LEU A 119 -6.46 7.93 -0.92
C LEU A 119 -6.09 6.45 -1.04
N ALA A 120 -6.54 5.61 -0.10
CA ALA A 120 -6.28 4.18 -0.14
C ALA A 120 -6.79 3.53 -1.43
N LEU A 121 -7.99 3.88 -1.88
CA LEU A 121 -8.53 3.42 -3.15
C LEU A 121 -7.65 3.85 -4.33
N ARG A 122 -7.24 5.12 -4.38
CA ARG A 122 -6.41 5.66 -5.47
C ARG A 122 -5.03 5.00 -5.53
N LEU A 123 -4.43 4.69 -4.40
CA LEU A 123 -3.12 4.05 -4.33
C LEU A 123 -3.15 2.54 -4.64
N THR A 124 -4.30 1.89 -4.45
CA THR A 124 -4.40 0.42 -4.58
C THR A 124 -5.11 -0.04 -5.84
N HIS A 125 -6.09 0.69 -6.32
CA HIS A 125 -6.90 0.25 -7.45
C HIS A 125 -6.14 0.40 -8.78
N PRO A 126 -6.06 -0.66 -9.62
CA PRO A 126 -5.24 -0.69 -10.84
C PRO A 126 -5.52 0.44 -11.83
N ARG A 127 -6.78 0.92 -11.89
CA ARG A 127 -7.16 2.02 -12.83
C ARG A 127 -6.37 3.31 -12.63
N TYR A 128 -5.82 3.53 -11.43
CA TYR A 128 -5.04 4.74 -11.14
C TYR A 128 -3.55 4.56 -11.42
N GLY A 129 -3.07 3.34 -11.71
CA GLY A 129 -1.70 3.07 -12.12
C GLY A 129 -0.63 3.54 -11.12
N CYS A 130 -0.95 3.65 -9.84
CA CYS A 130 0.00 4.09 -8.84
C CYS A 130 1.22 3.16 -8.78
N GLU A 131 2.38 3.68 -9.16
CA GLU A 131 3.62 2.92 -9.18
C GLU A 131 4.08 2.50 -7.79
N LYS A 132 4.58 1.26 -7.69
CA LYS A 132 5.29 0.74 -6.53
C LYS A 132 6.68 0.29 -6.98
N GLU A 133 7.68 0.55 -6.15
CA GLU A 133 9.04 0.14 -6.42
C GLU A 133 9.53 -0.85 -5.37
N TYR A 134 10.15 -1.92 -5.85
CA TYR A 134 10.64 -3.01 -5.03
C TYR A 134 12.14 -3.24 -5.25
N ARG A 135 12.86 -3.59 -4.18
CA ARG A 135 14.15 -4.26 -4.23
C ARG A 135 13.93 -5.74 -4.04
N VAL A 136 14.41 -6.52 -4.97
CA VAL A 136 14.20 -7.97 -5.02
C VAL A 136 15.56 -8.65 -5.03
N LEU A 137 15.86 -9.46 -4.02
CA LEU A 137 17.03 -10.34 -4.03
C LEU A 137 16.62 -11.65 -4.69
N LEU A 138 17.25 -11.95 -5.81
CA LEU A 138 17.10 -13.21 -6.52
C LEU A 138 18.22 -14.19 -6.11
N SER A 139 17.91 -15.50 -6.09
CA SER A 139 18.86 -16.54 -5.71
C SER A 139 20.01 -16.73 -6.72
N ARG A 140 19.80 -16.34 -7.97
CA ARG A 140 20.81 -16.27 -9.02
C ARG A 140 20.65 -15.00 -9.85
N ARG A 141 21.71 -14.60 -10.52
CA ARG A 141 21.69 -13.44 -11.42
C ARG A 141 20.80 -13.76 -12.63
N PRO A 142 19.79 -12.91 -12.96
CA PRO A 142 19.03 -13.06 -14.18
C PRO A 142 19.90 -12.71 -15.40
N ASP A 143 19.68 -13.39 -16.51
CA ASP A 143 20.21 -13.02 -17.82
C ASP A 143 19.35 -11.94 -18.48
N GLU A 144 19.84 -11.38 -19.59
CA GLU A 144 19.14 -10.27 -20.28
C GLU A 144 17.83 -10.73 -20.92
N GLN A 145 17.74 -11.97 -21.38
CA GLN A 145 16.50 -12.53 -21.94
C GLN A 145 15.40 -12.63 -20.87
N GLN A 146 15.73 -13.10 -19.66
CA GLN A 146 14.82 -13.14 -18.52
C GLN A 146 14.35 -11.74 -18.12
N LEU A 147 15.27 -10.76 -18.09
CA LEU A 147 14.94 -9.36 -17.78
C LEU A 147 14.02 -8.75 -18.83
N GLU A 148 14.25 -9.02 -20.12
CA GLU A 148 13.43 -8.50 -21.20
C GLU A 148 12.02 -9.10 -21.19
N ILE A 149 11.90 -10.42 -20.93
CA ILE A 149 10.60 -11.08 -20.77
C ILE A 149 9.84 -10.44 -19.59
N TRP A 150 10.53 -10.21 -18.46
CA TRP A 150 9.92 -9.57 -17.29
C TRP A 150 9.44 -8.16 -17.60
N ARG A 151 10.24 -7.36 -18.30
CA ARG A 151 9.90 -5.98 -18.71
C ARG A 151 8.65 -5.92 -19.60
N ARG A 152 8.49 -6.87 -20.52
CA ARG A 152 7.33 -6.94 -21.44
C ARG A 152 6.07 -7.52 -20.82
N GLY A 153 6.20 -8.11 -19.65
CA GLY A 153 5.13 -8.81 -18.95
C GLY A 153 5.07 -10.29 -19.26
N VAL A 154 4.74 -11.06 -18.24
CA VAL A 154 4.74 -12.53 -18.20
C VAL A 154 3.31 -13.03 -18.10
N VAL A 155 3.01 -14.16 -18.76
CA VAL A 155 1.73 -14.85 -18.60
C VAL A 155 1.78 -15.66 -17.32
N LEU A 156 0.93 -15.32 -16.37
CA LEU A 156 0.80 -15.99 -15.07
C LEU A 156 -0.11 -17.22 -15.16
N GLU A 157 -0.23 -17.94 -14.06
CA GLU A 157 -1.21 -19.01 -13.92
C GLU A 157 -2.62 -18.48 -14.18
N GLY A 158 -3.42 -19.23 -14.94
CA GLY A 158 -4.74 -18.77 -15.38
C GLY A 158 -4.73 -17.93 -16.67
N GLY A 159 -3.59 -17.82 -17.38
CA GLY A 159 -3.50 -17.21 -18.70
C GLY A 159 -3.46 -15.66 -18.72
N LEU A 160 -3.45 -15.03 -17.55
CA LEU A 160 -3.48 -13.58 -17.44
C LEU A 160 -2.06 -12.98 -17.58
N ARG A 161 -1.87 -12.08 -18.54
CA ARG A 161 -0.59 -11.39 -18.73
C ARG A 161 -0.45 -10.23 -17.75
N THR A 162 0.75 -10.08 -17.16
CA THR A 162 1.09 -8.93 -16.32
C THR A 162 1.32 -7.68 -17.19
N ALA A 163 1.12 -6.52 -16.60
CA ALA A 163 1.50 -5.27 -17.22
C ALA A 163 3.04 -5.18 -17.39
N PRO A 164 3.54 -4.36 -18.34
CA PRO A 164 4.96 -4.06 -18.42
C PRO A 164 5.50 -3.45 -17.12
N ALA A 165 6.74 -3.79 -16.77
CA ALA A 165 7.43 -3.28 -15.60
C ALA A 165 8.83 -2.73 -15.96
N LEU A 166 9.35 -1.78 -15.17
CA LEU A 166 10.75 -1.41 -15.26
C LEU A 166 11.56 -2.36 -14.39
N VAL A 167 12.47 -3.11 -15.00
CA VAL A 167 13.29 -4.10 -14.30
C VAL A 167 14.76 -3.87 -14.64
N ARG A 168 15.61 -3.75 -13.61
CA ARG A 168 17.05 -3.61 -13.78
C ARG A 168 17.83 -4.27 -12.66
N VAL A 169 18.98 -4.82 -12.97
CA VAL A 169 19.95 -5.29 -11.98
C VAL A 169 20.53 -4.07 -11.26
N GLU A 170 20.53 -4.08 -9.93
CA GLU A 170 21.09 -3.04 -9.07
C GLU A 170 22.52 -3.36 -8.67
N SER A 171 22.75 -4.57 -8.18
CA SER A 171 24.07 -5.03 -7.73
C SER A 171 24.13 -6.55 -7.63
N PRO A 172 25.31 -7.16 -7.79
CA PRO A 172 25.51 -8.58 -7.48
C PRO A 172 25.36 -8.83 -5.97
N ALA A 173 24.99 -10.05 -5.59
CA ALA A 173 24.86 -10.50 -4.20
C ALA A 173 25.19 -12.00 -4.12
N GLY A 174 26.47 -12.35 -3.97
CA GLY A 174 26.96 -13.72 -4.07
C GLY A 174 26.64 -14.33 -5.44
N ARG A 175 25.98 -15.51 -5.46
CA ARG A 175 25.49 -16.12 -6.70
C ARG A 175 24.27 -15.37 -7.26
N GLY A 176 23.60 -14.56 -6.47
CA GLY A 176 22.38 -13.84 -6.80
C GLY A 176 22.61 -12.42 -7.26
N ALA A 177 21.54 -11.65 -7.34
CA ALA A 177 21.56 -10.23 -7.62
C ALA A 177 20.40 -9.50 -6.96
N TRP A 178 20.62 -8.26 -6.55
CA TRP A 178 19.58 -7.31 -6.27
C TRP A 178 19.04 -6.73 -7.58
N VAL A 179 17.73 -6.77 -7.71
CA VAL A 179 17.01 -6.24 -8.87
C VAL A 179 16.01 -5.20 -8.39
N ARG A 180 15.91 -4.09 -9.11
CA ARG A 180 14.85 -3.09 -8.93
C ARG A 180 13.71 -3.37 -9.88
N VAL A 181 12.49 -3.39 -9.34
CA VAL A 181 11.26 -3.58 -10.09
C VAL A 181 10.32 -2.43 -9.80
N VAL A 182 9.88 -1.69 -10.84
CA VAL A 182 8.83 -0.66 -10.74
C VAL A 182 7.63 -1.14 -11.55
N MET A 183 6.46 -1.15 -10.91
CA MET A 183 5.23 -1.65 -11.51
C MET A 183 4.01 -0.83 -11.06
N GLY A 184 3.02 -0.68 -11.96
CA GLY A 184 1.77 0.06 -11.70
C GLY A 184 0.62 -0.82 -11.18
N GLU A 185 0.80 -2.12 -11.17
CA GLU A 185 -0.17 -3.09 -10.64
C GLU A 185 0.36 -3.77 -9.36
N GLY A 186 -0.35 -4.73 -8.81
CA GLY A 186 0.08 -5.41 -7.59
C GLY A 186 -0.85 -6.58 -7.28
N ARG A 187 -0.81 -7.62 -8.11
CA ARG A 187 -1.56 -8.85 -7.88
C ARG A 187 -0.95 -9.66 -6.75
N LYS A 188 -1.71 -10.59 -6.22
CA LYS A 188 -1.24 -11.47 -5.16
C LYS A 188 0.04 -12.20 -5.60
N ARG A 189 1.15 -11.98 -4.87
CA ARG A 189 2.46 -12.61 -5.08
C ARG A 189 3.07 -12.46 -6.49
N GLU A 190 2.65 -11.45 -7.24
CA GLU A 190 2.99 -11.27 -8.65
C GLU A 190 4.50 -11.32 -8.94
N ILE A 191 5.33 -10.57 -8.23
CA ILE A 191 6.79 -10.58 -8.40
C ILE A 191 7.38 -11.99 -8.17
N ARG A 192 6.86 -12.73 -7.19
CA ARG A 192 7.33 -14.10 -6.90
C ARG A 192 6.91 -15.08 -7.96
N GLU A 193 5.71 -14.93 -8.49
CA GLU A 193 5.19 -15.77 -9.58
C GLU A 193 5.92 -15.50 -10.88
N ILE A 194 6.14 -14.23 -11.25
CA ILE A 194 6.96 -13.87 -12.41
C ILE A 194 8.36 -14.47 -12.29
N ALA A 195 9.02 -14.29 -11.14
CA ALA A 195 10.36 -14.83 -10.93
C ALA A 195 10.37 -16.36 -11.12
N MET A 196 9.41 -17.06 -10.53
CA MET A 196 9.26 -18.51 -10.68
C MET A 196 9.08 -18.94 -12.14
N ARG A 197 8.23 -18.25 -12.90
CA ARG A 197 8.03 -18.51 -14.34
C ARG A 197 9.29 -18.30 -15.17
N LEU A 198 10.17 -17.41 -14.73
CA LEU A 198 11.47 -17.15 -15.34
C LEU A 198 12.57 -18.11 -14.81
N GLY A 199 12.23 -19.12 -14.00
CA GLY A 199 13.19 -20.03 -13.38
C GLY A 199 14.07 -19.36 -12.33
N LEU A 200 13.60 -18.28 -11.69
CA LEU A 200 14.28 -17.52 -10.65
C LEU A 200 13.54 -17.70 -9.32
N SER A 201 14.26 -17.58 -8.20
CA SER A 201 13.66 -17.62 -6.85
C SER A 201 13.89 -16.30 -6.12
N VAL A 202 12.83 -15.77 -5.50
CA VAL A 202 12.90 -14.56 -4.69
C VAL A 202 13.29 -14.90 -3.27
N VAL A 203 14.49 -14.50 -2.86
CA VAL A 203 15.04 -14.68 -1.50
C VAL A 203 14.51 -13.59 -0.57
N ARG A 204 14.51 -12.34 -1.05
CA ARG A 204 14.04 -11.17 -0.27
C ARG A 204 13.26 -10.23 -1.17
N LEU A 205 12.14 -9.69 -0.65
CA LEU A 205 11.29 -8.74 -1.36
C LEU A 205 10.97 -7.58 -0.44
N GLN A 206 11.44 -6.40 -0.81
CA GLN A 206 11.25 -5.17 -0.05
C GLN A 206 10.60 -4.10 -0.90
N ARG A 207 9.44 -3.60 -0.50
CA ARG A 207 8.84 -2.42 -1.13
C ARG A 207 9.48 -1.16 -0.59
N ILE A 208 10.09 -0.36 -1.46
CA ILE A 208 10.83 0.85 -1.08
C ILE A 208 10.14 2.15 -1.46
N ARG A 209 9.08 2.09 -2.32
CA ARG A 209 8.32 3.27 -2.75
C ARG A 209 6.86 2.92 -3.07
N ILE A 210 5.96 3.86 -2.77
CA ILE A 210 4.56 3.89 -3.19
C ILE A 210 4.27 5.29 -3.72
N GLY A 211 3.97 5.45 -5.01
CA GLY A 211 3.81 6.76 -5.62
C GLY A 211 5.04 7.64 -5.38
N SER A 212 4.87 8.78 -4.72
CA SER A 212 5.96 9.68 -4.32
C SER A 212 6.57 9.34 -2.95
N LEU A 213 5.92 8.49 -2.14
CA LEU A 213 6.36 8.17 -0.79
C LEU A 213 7.49 7.13 -0.81
N LEU A 214 8.60 7.47 -0.16
CA LEU A 214 9.78 6.61 -0.03
C LEU A 214 9.86 5.97 1.36
N LEU A 215 10.39 4.75 1.43
CA LEU A 215 10.73 4.09 2.69
C LEU A 215 11.78 4.88 3.48
N GLY A 216 12.75 5.48 2.77
CA GLY A 216 13.82 6.26 3.39
C GLY A 216 14.66 5.44 4.36
N SER A 217 14.95 6.04 5.53
CA SER A 217 15.77 5.46 6.60
C SER A 217 14.96 4.70 7.65
N LEU A 218 13.66 4.50 7.47
CA LEU A 218 12.83 3.74 8.42
C LEU A 218 13.40 2.33 8.61
N ARG A 219 13.64 1.95 9.86
CA ARG A 219 14.07 0.59 10.23
C ARG A 219 12.87 -0.36 10.27
N PRO A 220 13.06 -1.68 10.08
CA PRO A 220 11.97 -2.64 10.24
C PRO A 220 11.24 -2.49 11.57
N GLY A 221 9.90 -2.47 11.54
CA GLY A 221 9.04 -2.26 12.71
C GLY A 221 8.80 -0.79 13.07
N GLN A 222 9.55 0.15 12.53
CA GLN A 222 9.35 1.57 12.81
C GLN A 222 8.26 2.19 11.93
N SER A 223 7.54 3.14 12.52
CA SER A 223 6.59 4.01 11.83
C SER A 223 6.89 5.48 12.09
N ARG A 224 6.45 6.34 11.19
CA ARG A 224 6.44 7.79 11.35
C ARG A 224 5.25 8.42 10.64
N GLU A 225 4.81 9.55 11.12
CA GLU A 225 3.86 10.37 10.37
C GLU A 225 4.49 10.91 9.08
N LEU A 226 3.65 11.10 8.06
CA LEU A 226 4.05 11.82 6.86
C LEU A 226 4.12 13.32 7.18
N THR A 227 5.14 13.98 6.64
CA THR A 227 5.15 15.43 6.63
C THR A 227 4.00 15.98 5.76
N ALA A 228 3.56 17.21 6.03
CA ALA A 228 2.52 17.83 5.21
C ALA A 228 2.90 17.92 3.72
N ALA A 229 4.20 18.03 3.41
CA ALA A 229 4.70 18.02 2.04
C ALA A 229 4.57 16.64 1.40
N GLU A 230 4.95 15.56 2.09
CA GLU A 230 4.80 14.18 1.61
C GLU A 230 3.34 13.83 1.38
N ALA A 231 2.45 14.17 2.31
CA ALA A 231 1.01 13.93 2.17
C ALA A 231 0.44 14.65 0.94
N ARG A 232 0.77 15.94 0.73
CA ARG A 232 0.35 16.68 -0.46
C ARG A 232 0.90 16.08 -1.76
N GLN A 233 2.18 15.71 -1.79
CA GLN A 233 2.80 15.09 -2.97
C GLN A 233 2.17 13.73 -3.29
N LEU A 234 1.88 12.93 -2.27
CA LEU A 234 1.24 11.63 -2.42
C LEU A 234 -0.17 11.79 -3.00
N LEU A 235 -0.98 12.70 -2.45
CA LEU A 235 -2.30 13.06 -2.97
C LEU A 235 -2.22 13.54 -4.42
N ALA A 236 -1.31 14.45 -4.74
CA ALA A 236 -1.11 14.97 -6.10
C ALA A 236 -0.71 13.86 -7.08
N SER A 237 0.14 12.91 -6.67
CA SER A 237 0.57 11.80 -7.51
C SER A 237 -0.57 10.87 -7.94
N THR A 238 -1.66 10.83 -7.17
CA THR A 238 -2.85 10.02 -7.49
C THR A 238 -3.80 10.69 -8.48
N HIS A 239 -3.68 12.00 -8.70
CA HIS A 239 -4.48 12.74 -9.68
C HIS A 239 -3.85 12.77 -11.08
N ALA A 240 -2.54 12.58 -11.17
CA ALA A 240 -1.80 12.72 -12.44
C ALA A 240 -1.86 11.49 -13.36
N THR A 241 -2.41 10.38 -12.90
CA THR A 241 -2.32 9.10 -13.62
C THR A 241 -3.57 8.80 -14.44
N GLN A 242 -3.81 9.59 -15.50
CA GLN A 242 -4.77 9.21 -16.57
C GLN A 242 -4.10 8.52 -17.76
N SER A 243 -2.79 8.25 -17.71
CA SER A 243 -2.09 7.45 -18.73
C SER A 243 -0.83 6.85 -18.14
N PRO A 244 -0.53 5.56 -18.34
CA PRO A 244 0.71 4.96 -17.88
C PRO A 244 1.86 5.39 -18.81
N LYS A 245 2.38 6.58 -18.63
CA LYS A 245 3.73 6.92 -19.10
C LYS A 245 4.70 6.47 -18.04
N LEU A 246 5.31 5.29 -18.22
CA LEU A 246 6.49 4.86 -17.46
C LEU A 246 7.50 6.02 -17.49
N SER A 247 7.57 6.79 -16.42
CA SER A 247 8.43 7.96 -16.36
C SER A 247 9.89 7.48 -16.35
N ARG A 248 10.66 7.93 -17.36
CA ARG A 248 12.12 7.75 -17.42
C ARG A 248 12.84 8.66 -16.41
N ARG A 249 12.37 8.75 -15.16
CA ARG A 249 13.11 9.50 -14.15
C ARG A 249 14.39 8.73 -13.80
N PRO A 250 15.55 9.39 -13.81
CA PRO A 250 16.80 8.76 -13.39
C PRO A 250 16.67 8.39 -11.93
N LEU A 251 16.90 7.12 -11.65
CA LEU A 251 16.90 6.55 -10.30
C LEU A 251 18.07 7.18 -9.53
N VAL A 252 17.78 7.79 -8.39
CA VAL A 252 18.77 8.42 -7.51
C VAL A 252 19.92 7.44 -7.25
N ARG A 253 21.12 7.83 -7.67
CA ARG A 253 22.35 7.09 -7.37
C ARG A 253 22.54 7.07 -5.85
N ALA A 254 22.60 5.88 -5.26
CA ALA A 254 23.06 5.74 -3.89
C ALA A 254 24.48 6.29 -3.79
N ALA A 255 24.73 7.21 -2.86
CA ALA A 255 26.06 7.74 -2.59
C ALA A 255 26.99 6.59 -2.21
N ARG A 256 28.10 6.46 -2.92
CA ARG A 256 29.18 5.52 -2.57
C ARG A 256 29.79 5.94 -1.23
N PRO A 257 30.01 5.05 -0.28
CA PRO A 257 30.80 5.37 0.90
C PRO A 257 32.23 5.71 0.45
N ARG A 258 32.74 6.85 0.90
CA ARG A 258 34.14 7.24 0.72
C ARG A 258 35.00 6.25 1.51
N VAL A 259 35.80 5.44 0.81
CA VAL A 259 36.90 4.68 1.40
C VAL A 259 37.96 5.68 1.80
N ARG A 260 38.18 5.86 3.11
CA ARG A 260 39.37 6.57 3.64
C ARG A 260 40.60 5.72 3.35
N GLN A 261 41.44 6.15 2.43
CA GLN A 261 42.80 5.65 2.34
C GLN A 261 43.52 6.05 3.61
N ARG A 262 43.94 5.07 4.41
CA ARG A 262 44.97 5.27 5.45
C ARG A 262 46.30 5.38 4.72
N GLN A 263 46.90 6.57 4.76
CA GLN A 263 48.32 6.75 4.49
C GLN A 263 49.09 6.03 5.59
N ARG A 264 49.97 5.16 5.18
CA ARG A 264 51.04 4.61 6.04
C ARG A 264 52.17 5.58 5.98
N GLU A 265 52.59 6.11 7.12
CA GLU A 265 53.97 6.45 7.48
C GLU A 265 54.55 5.29 8.27
#